data_bb3f532daec613d459f3c1e80fc2fa72
#
_entry.id   bb3f532daec613d459f3c1e80fc2fa72
#
_cell.length_a   1.000
_cell.length_b   1.000
_cell.length_c   1.000
_cell.angle_alpha   90.00
_cell.angle_beta   90.00
_cell.angle_gamma   90.00
#
_symmetry.space_group_name_H-M   'P 1'
#
loop_
_entity.id
_entity.type
_entity.pdbx_description
1 polymer ?
#
loop_
_entity_poly.entity_id
_entity_poly.type
_entity_poly.pdbx_seq_one_letter_code
_entity_poly.pdbx_strand_id
1 'polypeptide(L)'
;MSMTALMHPLVAEESAADFFRKDREYWSKGLRAPDTPKWAGSLNLGLVDIPSNSDRQAVAKAVADEARKRLGEEHVNSALRITKLESGFRCHVLGPKTKHGRAVGPLQVLPSSARALGVEDLHKDCKAQITAGILHMEKCLQAGAKTYKDMAACHVAGWGGWNKRLNQRAERYKQKYIRMAQSSNVPAWAGTLR
;
A
#
# COMPACT_ATOMS: atom_id res chain seq x y z
N MET A 1 -21.15 27.78 -25.30
CA MET A 1 -20.80 27.68 -23.87
C MET A 1 -19.82 26.52 -23.72
N SER A 2 -18.55 26.84 -23.56
CA SER A 2 -17.46 25.87 -23.54
C SER A 2 -17.24 25.44 -22.08
N MET A 3 -17.53 24.19 -21.74
CA MET A 3 -17.21 23.61 -20.45
C MET A 3 -15.73 23.17 -20.48
N THR A 4 -14.89 23.97 -19.92
CA THR A 4 -13.47 23.63 -19.66
C THR A 4 -13.46 22.60 -18.53
N ALA A 5 -13.22 21.36 -18.88
CA ALA A 5 -12.97 20.30 -17.90
C ALA A 5 -11.66 20.64 -17.16
N LEU A 6 -11.78 20.98 -15.89
CA LEU A 6 -10.64 21.11 -14.98
C LEU A 6 -10.00 19.74 -14.80
N MET A 7 -8.97 19.48 -15.58
CA MET A 7 -8.04 18.39 -15.34
C MET A 7 -7.36 18.63 -13.98
N HIS A 8 -7.62 17.74 -13.03
CA HIS A 8 -6.83 17.63 -11.80
C HIS A 8 -5.76 16.57 -12.03
N PRO A 9 -4.56 16.95 -12.45
CA PRO A 9 -3.44 16.03 -12.47
C PRO A 9 -2.52 16.32 -11.28
N LEU A 10 -1.71 15.37 -10.89
CA LEU A 10 -0.38 15.62 -10.33
C LEU A 10 -0.19 15.53 -8.83
N VAL A 11 -0.97 14.75 -8.10
CA VAL A 11 -0.82 14.74 -6.66
C VAL A 11 -0.26 13.46 -6.08
N ALA A 12 -0.36 12.37 -6.79
CA ALA A 12 0.23 11.10 -6.37
C ALA A 12 1.76 11.05 -6.55
N GLU A 13 2.33 11.96 -7.33
CA GLU A 13 3.71 11.87 -7.79
C GLU A 13 4.77 12.23 -6.75
N GLU A 14 4.56 13.32 -6.03
CA GLU A 14 5.55 13.79 -5.05
C GLU A 14 5.62 12.90 -3.81
N SER A 15 4.49 12.37 -3.40
CA SER A 15 4.35 11.62 -2.17
C SER A 15 5.03 10.26 -2.20
N ALA A 16 4.89 9.55 -3.30
CA ALA A 16 5.41 8.20 -3.41
C ALA A 16 6.92 8.19 -3.69
N ALA A 17 7.44 9.15 -4.46
CA ALA A 17 8.89 9.28 -4.70
C ALA A 17 9.65 9.70 -3.44
N ASP A 18 9.08 10.61 -2.63
CA ASP A 18 9.65 11.01 -1.34
C ASP A 18 9.57 9.89 -0.30
N PHE A 19 8.51 9.08 -0.32
CA PHE A 19 8.38 7.91 0.52
C PHE A 19 9.53 6.92 0.28
N PHE A 20 9.72 6.49 -0.95
CA PHE A 20 10.77 5.50 -1.25
C PHE A 20 12.18 6.07 -1.16
N ARG A 21 12.38 7.37 -1.29
CA ARG A 21 13.68 7.99 -1.05
C ARG A 21 14.02 7.98 0.45
N LYS A 22 13.09 8.42 1.30
CA LYS A 22 13.27 8.45 2.75
C LYS A 22 13.30 7.05 3.35
N ASP A 23 12.46 6.15 2.88
CA ASP A 23 12.44 4.76 3.34
C ASP A 23 13.74 4.04 2.98
N ARG A 24 14.30 4.28 1.78
CA ARG A 24 15.58 3.72 1.36
C ARG A 24 16.75 4.28 2.18
N GLU A 25 16.79 5.59 2.44
CA GLU A 25 17.78 6.20 3.32
C GLU A 25 17.69 5.65 4.74
N TYR A 26 16.47 5.44 5.22
CA TYR A 26 16.19 4.86 6.52
C TYR A 26 16.71 3.42 6.63
N TRP A 27 16.37 2.57 5.67
CA TRP A 27 16.79 1.16 5.68
C TRP A 27 18.26 0.95 5.30
N SER A 28 18.83 1.79 4.43
CA SER A 28 20.24 1.69 4.02
C SER A 28 21.22 2.09 5.13
N LYS A 29 20.79 2.92 6.07
CA LYS A 29 21.62 3.38 7.18
C LYS A 29 21.59 2.44 8.39
N GLY A 30 20.82 1.34 8.36
CA GLY A 30 20.68 0.43 9.50
C GLY A 30 20.17 1.12 10.76
N LEU A 31 19.49 2.24 10.61
CA LEU A 31 19.01 3.04 11.73
C LEU A 31 17.95 2.25 12.50
N ARG A 32 18.08 2.21 13.82
CA ARG A 32 16.99 1.82 14.71
C ARG A 32 15.79 2.72 14.42
N ALA A 33 14.59 2.20 14.66
CA ALA A 33 13.38 3.01 14.60
C ALA A 33 13.66 4.37 15.27
N PRO A 34 13.29 5.51 14.64
CA PRO A 34 13.55 6.81 15.23
C PRO A 34 13.05 6.81 16.66
N ASP A 35 13.87 7.33 17.57
CA ASP A 35 13.48 7.48 18.96
C ASP A 35 12.06 8.05 19.00
N THR A 36 11.17 7.34 19.67
CA THR A 36 9.78 7.77 19.81
C THR A 36 9.79 9.23 20.24
N PRO A 37 9.11 10.12 19.53
CA PRO A 37 9.10 11.53 19.89
C PRO A 37 8.71 11.66 21.36
N LYS A 38 9.38 12.53 22.12
CA LYS A 38 9.15 12.72 23.58
C LYS A 38 7.68 12.92 23.96
N TRP A 39 6.84 13.37 23.03
CA TRP A 39 5.38 13.50 23.23
C TRP A 39 4.64 12.15 23.19
N ALA A 40 5.20 11.12 22.57
CA ALA A 40 4.59 9.79 22.50
C ALA A 40 4.67 9.03 23.83
N GLY A 41 5.57 9.42 24.72
CA GLY A 41 5.70 8.86 26.06
C GLY A 41 4.71 9.41 27.07
N SER A 42 3.98 10.49 26.75
CA SER A 42 2.98 11.08 27.66
C SER A 42 1.54 10.62 27.39
N LEU A 43 1.31 9.99 26.27
CA LEU A 43 0.08 9.27 25.98
C LEU A 43 0.35 7.82 26.33
N ASN A 44 -0.44 7.26 27.24
CA ASN A 44 -0.47 5.82 27.56
C ASN A 44 -1.01 5.02 26.35
N LEU A 45 -0.46 5.32 25.17
CA LEU A 45 -0.55 4.51 23.99
C LEU A 45 0.36 3.33 24.28
N GLY A 46 -0.26 2.23 24.69
CA GLY A 46 0.42 0.97 24.94
C GLY A 46 1.52 0.79 23.88
N LEU A 47 2.69 0.38 24.35
CA LEU A 47 3.88 0.10 23.55
C LEU A 47 3.47 -0.24 22.13
N VAL A 48 3.91 0.57 21.16
CA VAL A 48 3.81 0.17 19.76
C VAL A 48 4.72 -1.04 19.66
N ASP A 49 4.15 -2.20 19.94
CA ASP A 49 4.84 -3.47 19.81
C ASP A 49 5.42 -3.51 18.41
N ILE A 50 6.73 -3.62 18.35
CA ILE A 50 7.37 -4.01 17.08
C ILE A 50 6.73 -5.34 16.72
N PRO A 51 5.94 -5.42 15.63
CA PRO A 51 5.17 -6.63 15.37
C PRO A 51 6.11 -7.82 15.36
N SER A 52 5.82 -8.79 16.20
CA SER A 52 6.56 -10.05 16.24
C SER A 52 6.45 -10.74 14.87
N ASN A 53 7.29 -11.72 14.61
CA ASN A 53 7.13 -12.54 13.38
C ASN A 53 5.75 -13.19 13.32
N SER A 54 5.15 -13.55 14.48
CA SER A 54 3.80 -14.09 14.57
C SER A 54 2.74 -13.09 14.11
N ASP A 55 2.88 -11.81 14.45
CA ASP A 55 1.93 -10.77 14.02
C ASP A 55 2.00 -10.54 12.51
N ARG A 56 3.20 -10.54 11.94
CA ARG A 56 3.39 -10.45 10.49
C ARG A 56 2.79 -11.66 9.75
N GLN A 57 2.92 -12.85 10.31
CA GLN A 57 2.30 -14.05 9.77
C GLN A 57 0.77 -13.98 9.84
N ALA A 58 0.21 -13.49 10.95
CA ALA A 58 -1.22 -13.27 11.09
C ALA A 58 -1.74 -12.26 10.06
N VAL A 59 -1.03 -11.15 9.85
CA VAL A 59 -1.38 -10.16 8.82
C VAL A 59 -1.29 -10.76 7.43
N ALA A 60 -0.24 -11.49 7.10
CA ALA A 60 -0.09 -12.14 5.80
C ALA A 60 -1.22 -13.15 5.55
N LYS A 61 -1.57 -13.95 6.56
CA LYS A 61 -2.70 -14.88 6.49
C LYS A 61 -4.01 -14.13 6.22
N ALA A 62 -4.30 -13.07 6.98
CA ALA A 62 -5.52 -12.29 6.79
C ALA A 62 -5.57 -11.63 5.40
N VAL A 63 -4.44 -11.16 4.87
CA VAL A 63 -4.34 -10.65 3.49
C VAL A 63 -4.62 -11.76 2.47
N ALA A 64 -4.03 -12.94 2.67
CA ALA A 64 -4.24 -14.08 1.77
C ALA A 64 -5.71 -14.52 1.76
N ASP A 65 -6.33 -14.63 2.94
CA ASP A 65 -7.73 -15.04 3.08
C ASP A 65 -8.69 -14.03 2.43
N GLU A 66 -8.49 -12.74 2.67
CA GLU A 66 -9.32 -11.69 2.06
C GLU A 66 -9.10 -11.61 0.54
N ALA A 67 -7.84 -11.76 0.08
CA ALA A 67 -7.52 -11.78 -1.35
C ALA A 67 -8.16 -12.99 -2.04
N ARG A 68 -8.06 -14.18 -1.46
CA ARG A 68 -8.71 -15.40 -1.97
C ARG A 68 -10.20 -15.23 -2.14
N LYS A 69 -10.84 -14.66 -1.13
CA LYS A 69 -12.28 -14.43 -1.12
C LYS A 69 -12.73 -13.45 -2.21
N ARG A 70 -11.97 -12.37 -2.47
CA ARG A 70 -12.40 -11.28 -3.34
C ARG A 70 -11.77 -11.28 -4.72
N LEU A 71 -10.53 -11.72 -4.82
CA LEU A 71 -9.77 -11.62 -6.06
C LEU A 71 -9.58 -12.99 -6.75
N GLY A 72 -9.78 -14.10 -6.01
CA GLY A 72 -9.44 -15.44 -6.47
C GLY A 72 -8.03 -15.88 -6.05
N GLU A 73 -7.79 -17.18 -6.06
CA GLU A 73 -6.53 -17.80 -5.61
C GLU A 73 -5.33 -17.30 -6.44
N GLU A 74 -5.53 -17.08 -7.73
CA GLU A 74 -4.50 -16.62 -8.67
C GLU A 74 -3.91 -15.26 -8.31
N HIS A 75 -4.63 -14.43 -7.55
CA HIS A 75 -4.19 -13.09 -7.15
C HIS A 75 -3.63 -13.01 -5.73
N VAL A 76 -3.72 -14.09 -4.94
CA VAL A 76 -3.21 -14.14 -3.56
C VAL A 76 -1.73 -13.78 -3.50
N ASN A 77 -0.92 -14.39 -4.37
CA ASN A 77 0.51 -14.09 -4.44
C ASN A 77 0.79 -12.61 -4.77
N SER A 78 0.00 -12.01 -5.66
CA SER A 78 0.11 -10.59 -5.99
C SER A 78 -0.17 -9.71 -4.78
N ALA A 79 -1.22 -10.01 -4.01
CA ALA A 79 -1.57 -9.29 -2.79
C ALA A 79 -0.47 -9.40 -1.73
N LEU A 80 0.05 -10.60 -1.49
CA LEU A 80 1.14 -10.82 -0.52
C LEU A 80 2.42 -10.07 -0.92
N ARG A 81 2.81 -10.08 -2.20
CA ARG A 81 4.00 -9.38 -2.68
C ARG A 81 3.88 -7.87 -2.55
N ILE A 82 2.71 -7.31 -2.90
CA ILE A 82 2.44 -5.88 -2.71
C ILE A 82 2.44 -5.53 -1.23
N THR A 83 1.77 -6.30 -0.37
CA THR A 83 1.76 -6.09 1.08
C THR A 83 3.17 -6.10 1.68
N LYS A 84 4.01 -7.05 1.25
CA LYS A 84 5.41 -7.08 1.67
C LYS A 84 6.15 -5.81 1.28
N LEU A 85 5.97 -5.35 0.05
CA LEU A 85 6.61 -4.15 -0.47
C LEU A 85 6.19 -2.89 0.28
N GLU A 86 4.88 -2.76 0.58
CA GLU A 86 4.30 -1.55 1.17
C GLU A 86 4.57 -1.40 2.67
N SER A 87 4.52 -2.49 3.41
CA SER A 87 4.61 -2.43 4.87
C SER A 87 5.45 -3.52 5.52
N GLY A 88 5.85 -4.55 4.78
CA GLY A 88 6.42 -5.77 5.36
C GLY A 88 5.42 -6.49 6.27
N PHE A 89 4.15 -6.53 5.92
CA PHE A 89 3.05 -7.16 6.66
C PHE A 89 2.76 -6.51 8.02
N ARG A 90 2.77 -5.18 8.08
CA ARG A 90 2.49 -4.44 9.31
C ARG A 90 1.21 -3.63 9.18
N CYS A 91 0.34 -3.74 10.18
CA CYS A 91 -0.81 -2.87 10.33
C CYS A 91 -0.42 -1.51 10.93
N HIS A 92 -1.28 -0.51 10.75
CA HIS A 92 -1.15 0.84 11.30
C HIS A 92 0.10 1.62 10.85
N VAL A 93 0.86 1.11 9.88
CA VAL A 93 1.97 1.85 9.27
C VAL A 93 1.43 3.08 8.57
N LEU A 94 2.00 4.23 8.88
CA LEU A 94 1.66 5.50 8.25
C LEU A 94 2.71 5.86 7.21
N GLY A 95 2.27 6.04 5.99
CA GLY A 95 3.09 6.60 4.93
C GLY A 95 3.48 8.07 5.18
N PRO A 96 4.30 8.67 4.33
CA PRO A 96 4.67 10.07 4.43
C PRO A 96 3.44 10.98 4.31
N LYS A 97 3.52 12.17 4.93
CA LYS A 97 2.48 13.19 4.79
C LYS A 97 2.49 13.73 3.37
N THR A 98 1.35 13.70 2.74
CA THR A 98 1.11 14.22 1.40
C THR A 98 -0.04 15.20 1.42
N LYS A 99 -0.29 15.90 0.33
CA LYS A 99 -1.48 16.76 0.18
C LYS A 99 -2.81 15.96 0.20
N HIS A 100 -2.75 14.64 -0.01
CA HIS A 100 -3.91 13.73 0.07
C HIS A 100 -4.01 13.00 1.39
N GLY A 101 -3.19 13.34 2.36
CA GLY A 101 -3.07 12.65 3.62
C GLY A 101 -1.91 11.66 3.64
N ARG A 102 -1.94 10.73 4.58
CA ARG A 102 -1.00 9.62 4.71
C ARG A 102 -1.66 8.33 4.27
N ALA A 103 -0.95 7.53 3.50
CA ALA A 103 -1.35 6.16 3.27
C ALA A 103 -1.27 5.35 4.56
N VAL A 104 -2.12 4.36 4.73
CA VAL A 104 -2.27 3.63 6.00
C VAL A 104 -2.29 2.12 5.76
N GLY A 105 -1.64 1.41 6.65
CA GLY A 105 -1.79 -0.02 6.83
C GLY A 105 -0.97 -0.91 5.90
N PRO A 106 -1.31 -2.20 5.84
CA PRO A 106 -0.50 -3.20 5.17
C PRO A 106 -0.29 -2.95 3.68
N LEU A 107 -1.31 -2.42 3.01
CA LEU A 107 -1.32 -2.13 1.57
C LEU A 107 -1.23 -0.63 1.26
N GLN A 108 -0.93 0.21 2.25
CA GLN A 108 -0.70 1.64 2.09
C GLN A 108 -1.79 2.36 1.28
N VAL A 109 -3.05 2.24 1.72
CA VAL A 109 -4.19 2.90 1.07
C VAL A 109 -4.39 4.31 1.63
N LEU A 110 -4.70 5.26 0.77
CA LEU A 110 -5.08 6.62 1.20
C LEU A 110 -6.48 6.62 1.82
N PRO A 111 -6.73 7.40 2.90
CA PRO A 111 -8.06 7.47 3.50
C PRO A 111 -9.18 7.89 2.54
N SER A 112 -8.88 8.78 1.57
CA SER A 112 -9.83 9.16 0.54
C SER A 112 -10.19 8.00 -0.39
N SER A 113 -9.22 7.17 -0.75
CA SER A 113 -9.44 5.97 -1.55
C SER A 113 -10.24 4.92 -0.79
N ALA A 114 -9.94 4.73 0.51
CA ALA A 114 -10.69 3.81 1.36
C ALA A 114 -12.16 4.20 1.46
N ARG A 115 -12.47 5.49 1.71
CA ARG A 115 -13.85 5.98 1.73
C ARG A 115 -14.57 5.76 0.39
N ALA A 116 -13.90 6.01 -0.72
CA ALA A 116 -14.47 5.73 -2.05
C ALA A 116 -14.76 4.25 -2.29
N LEU A 117 -14.17 3.36 -1.49
CA LEU A 117 -14.39 1.91 -1.48
C LEU A 117 -15.36 1.46 -0.39
N GLY A 118 -16.00 2.38 0.34
CA GLY A 118 -16.94 2.08 1.42
C GLY A 118 -16.27 1.73 2.77
N VAL A 119 -14.98 2.00 2.93
CA VAL A 119 -14.27 1.84 4.21
C VAL A 119 -14.11 3.21 4.86
N GLU A 120 -15.01 3.54 5.78
CA GLU A 120 -15.14 4.87 6.38
C GLU A 120 -13.97 5.21 7.31
N ASP A 121 -13.59 4.29 8.17
CA ASP A 121 -12.51 4.48 9.15
C ASP A 121 -11.37 3.49 8.93
N LEU A 122 -10.35 3.97 8.25
CA LEU A 122 -9.14 3.19 7.96
C LEU A 122 -8.24 3.02 9.20
N HIS A 123 -8.44 3.85 10.23
CA HIS A 123 -7.67 3.77 11.48
C HIS A 123 -8.30 2.87 12.53
N LYS A 124 -9.52 2.41 12.30
CA LYS A 124 -10.28 1.58 13.24
C LYS A 124 -9.51 0.34 13.67
N ASP A 125 -9.10 -0.47 12.71
CA ASP A 125 -8.40 -1.72 12.98
C ASP A 125 -7.63 -2.23 11.76
N CYS A 126 -6.82 -3.26 11.97
CA CYS A 126 -6.04 -3.90 10.91
C CYS A 126 -6.93 -4.53 9.83
N LYS A 127 -8.09 -5.07 10.18
CA LYS A 127 -9.04 -5.69 9.25
C LYS A 127 -9.58 -4.66 8.26
N ALA A 128 -9.97 -3.46 8.73
CA ALA A 128 -10.40 -2.38 7.86
C ALA A 128 -9.32 -1.98 6.85
N GLN A 129 -8.05 -1.93 7.29
CA GLN A 129 -6.90 -1.61 6.44
C GLN A 129 -6.66 -2.68 5.37
N ILE A 130 -6.74 -3.96 5.74
CA ILE A 130 -6.61 -5.09 4.80
C ILE A 130 -7.76 -5.05 3.80
N THR A 131 -9.00 -4.93 4.28
CA THR A 131 -10.19 -4.85 3.42
C THR A 131 -10.07 -3.72 2.41
N ALA A 132 -9.68 -2.50 2.83
CA ALA A 132 -9.50 -1.37 1.93
C ALA A 132 -8.43 -1.66 0.85
N GLY A 133 -7.31 -2.29 1.24
CA GLY A 133 -6.24 -2.65 0.31
C GLY A 133 -6.69 -3.67 -0.73
N ILE A 134 -7.41 -4.70 -0.31
CA ILE A 134 -7.92 -5.74 -1.22
C ILE A 134 -9.05 -5.21 -2.11
N LEU A 135 -9.94 -4.36 -1.59
CA LEU A 135 -10.93 -3.65 -2.41
C LEU A 135 -10.28 -2.74 -3.46
N HIS A 136 -9.16 -2.09 -3.11
CA HIS A 136 -8.38 -1.32 -4.08
C HIS A 136 -7.86 -2.22 -5.22
N MET A 137 -7.32 -3.39 -4.89
CA MET A 137 -6.86 -4.36 -5.88
C MET A 137 -8.02 -4.93 -6.71
N GLU A 138 -9.18 -5.17 -6.10
CA GLU A 138 -10.40 -5.58 -6.81
C GLU A 138 -10.83 -4.52 -7.85
N LYS A 139 -10.77 -3.23 -7.50
CA LYS A 139 -10.99 -2.14 -8.46
C LYS A 139 -9.96 -2.13 -9.59
N CYS A 140 -8.72 -2.50 -9.31
CA CYS A 140 -7.71 -2.67 -10.33
C CYS A 140 -8.06 -3.80 -11.32
N LEU A 141 -8.55 -4.94 -10.83
CA LEU A 141 -9.04 -6.03 -11.70
C LEU A 141 -10.22 -5.57 -12.57
N GLN A 142 -11.20 -4.89 -11.96
CA GLN A 142 -12.35 -4.31 -12.68
C GLN A 142 -11.90 -3.28 -13.73
N ALA A 143 -10.81 -2.57 -13.50
CA ALA A 143 -10.20 -1.64 -14.44
C ALA A 143 -9.29 -2.33 -15.49
N GLY A 144 -9.28 -3.66 -15.53
CA GLY A 144 -8.58 -4.45 -16.56
C GLY A 144 -7.15 -4.85 -16.22
N ALA A 145 -6.70 -4.70 -14.97
CA ALA A 145 -5.40 -5.22 -14.53
C ALA A 145 -5.48 -6.76 -14.45
N LYS A 146 -4.75 -7.46 -15.33
CA LYS A 146 -4.83 -8.93 -15.43
C LYS A 146 -3.59 -9.64 -14.88
N THR A 147 -2.45 -9.00 -14.99
CA THR A 147 -1.17 -9.59 -14.56
C THR A 147 -0.72 -8.97 -13.24
N TYR A 148 0.24 -9.62 -12.58
CA TYR A 148 0.89 -9.02 -11.41
C TYR A 148 1.53 -7.66 -11.71
N LYS A 149 2.11 -7.50 -12.90
CA LYS A 149 2.66 -6.23 -13.37
C LYS A 149 1.59 -5.15 -13.49
N ASP A 150 0.43 -5.50 -14.05
CA ASP A 150 -0.71 -4.56 -14.15
C ASP A 150 -1.25 -4.20 -12.77
N MET A 151 -1.35 -5.19 -11.88
CA MET A 151 -1.79 -4.98 -10.50
C MET A 151 -0.86 -4.02 -9.76
N ALA A 152 0.45 -4.21 -9.87
CA ALA A 152 1.45 -3.32 -9.27
C ALA A 152 1.38 -1.91 -9.88
N ALA A 153 1.20 -1.80 -11.20
CA ALA A 153 1.03 -0.52 -11.89
C ALA A 153 -0.24 0.20 -11.42
N CYS A 154 -1.34 -0.54 -11.31
CA CYS A 154 -2.62 0.00 -10.87
C CYS A 154 -2.60 0.38 -9.39
N HIS A 155 -1.97 -0.42 -8.55
CA HIS A 155 -1.83 -0.12 -7.12
C HIS A 155 -1.20 1.26 -6.89
N VAL A 156 -0.15 1.58 -7.62
CA VAL A 156 0.60 2.84 -7.46
C VAL A 156 0.02 4.01 -8.23
N ALA A 157 -0.64 3.78 -9.37
CA ALA A 157 -1.19 4.83 -10.22
C ALA A 157 -2.70 5.07 -10.03
N GLY A 158 -3.38 4.18 -9.29
CA GLY A 158 -4.82 4.17 -9.09
C GLY A 158 -5.59 3.59 -10.28
N TRP A 159 -6.75 3.01 -9.99
CA TRP A 159 -7.59 2.31 -10.99
C TRP A 159 -8.10 3.20 -12.14
N GLY A 160 -8.17 4.53 -11.95
CA GLY A 160 -8.63 5.45 -12.99
C GLY A 160 -7.58 5.85 -14.05
N GLY A 161 -6.31 5.53 -13.81
CA GLY A 161 -5.22 6.05 -14.64
C GLY A 161 -4.07 5.10 -14.96
N TRP A 162 -4.04 3.91 -14.39
CA TRP A 162 -2.87 3.03 -14.45
C TRP A 162 -2.44 2.61 -15.87
N ASN A 163 -3.40 2.46 -16.79
CA ASN A 163 -3.20 2.08 -18.19
C ASN A 163 -3.12 3.27 -19.14
N LYS A 164 -3.23 4.50 -18.63
CA LYS A 164 -3.09 5.71 -19.40
C LYS A 164 -1.63 6.17 -19.41
N ARG A 165 -1.28 6.97 -20.43
CA ARG A 165 0.02 7.63 -20.45
C ARG A 165 0.05 8.69 -19.35
N LEU A 166 0.94 8.50 -18.39
CA LEU A 166 1.22 9.46 -17.33
C LEU A 166 2.26 10.48 -17.81
N ASN A 167 2.42 11.58 -17.08
CA ASN A 167 3.57 12.43 -17.33
C ASN A 167 4.89 11.69 -17.07
N GLN A 168 5.99 12.20 -17.57
CA GLN A 168 7.28 11.51 -17.57
C GLN A 168 7.75 11.12 -16.16
N ARG A 169 7.49 11.96 -15.14
CA ARG A 169 7.90 11.71 -13.75
C ARG A 169 7.08 10.55 -13.16
N ALA A 170 5.75 10.59 -13.32
CA ALA A 170 4.85 9.54 -12.84
C ALA A 170 5.10 8.20 -13.55
N GLU A 171 5.38 8.24 -14.83
CA GLU A 171 5.69 7.04 -15.58
C GLU A 171 6.99 6.39 -15.09
N ARG A 172 8.05 7.18 -14.88
CA ARG A 172 9.30 6.65 -14.29
C ARG A 172 9.07 6.04 -12.91
N TYR A 173 8.24 6.68 -12.09
CA TYR A 173 7.90 6.18 -10.77
C TYR A 173 7.13 4.85 -10.86
N LYS A 174 6.08 4.77 -11.67
CA LYS A 174 5.31 3.55 -11.91
C LYS A 174 6.21 2.41 -12.38
N GLN A 175 7.09 2.65 -13.34
CA GLN A 175 8.02 1.64 -13.84
C GLN A 175 9.02 1.17 -12.77
N LYS A 176 9.49 2.08 -11.93
CA LYS A 176 10.34 1.74 -10.80
C LYS A 176 9.61 0.86 -9.79
N TYR A 177 8.37 1.23 -9.42
CA TYR A 177 7.54 0.44 -8.52
C TYR A 177 7.29 -0.98 -9.07
N ILE A 178 6.94 -1.10 -10.34
CA ILE A 178 6.76 -2.39 -11.01
C ILE A 178 8.02 -3.27 -10.87
N ARG A 179 9.20 -2.71 -11.14
CA ARG A 179 10.47 -3.47 -10.99
C ARG A 179 10.70 -3.91 -9.55
N MET A 180 10.46 -3.05 -8.58
CA MET A 180 10.58 -3.39 -7.16
C MET A 180 9.58 -4.48 -6.76
N ALA A 181 8.34 -4.37 -7.23
CA ALA A 181 7.32 -5.37 -7.00
C ALA A 181 7.73 -6.73 -7.60
N GLN A 182 8.24 -6.75 -8.82
CA GLN A 182 8.69 -7.98 -9.48
C GLN A 182 9.87 -8.65 -8.77
N SER A 183 10.79 -7.88 -8.19
CA SER A 183 11.91 -8.40 -7.40
C SER A 183 11.53 -8.76 -5.96
N SER A 184 10.34 -8.38 -5.50
CA SER A 184 9.87 -8.69 -4.15
C SER A 184 9.44 -10.16 -4.06
N ASN A 185 10.21 -10.98 -3.33
CA ASN A 185 9.82 -12.35 -3.03
C ASN A 185 8.93 -12.38 -1.80
N VAL A 186 7.87 -13.18 -1.85
CA VAL A 186 7.09 -13.50 -0.64
C VAL A 186 7.98 -14.31 0.28
N PRO A 187 8.07 -14.00 1.58
CA PRO A 187 8.81 -14.85 2.51
C PRO A 187 8.29 -16.28 2.47
N ALA A 188 9.15 -17.27 2.61
CA ALA A 188 8.77 -18.67 2.54
C ALA A 188 7.61 -19.01 3.48
N TRP A 189 7.62 -18.44 4.71
CA TRP A 189 6.55 -18.63 5.69
C TRP A 189 5.20 -18.03 5.25
N ALA A 190 5.18 -17.01 4.38
CA ALA A 190 3.93 -16.44 3.85
C ALA A 190 3.43 -17.21 2.61
N GLY A 191 4.29 -17.92 1.91
CA GLY A 191 3.93 -18.79 0.77
C GLY A 191 3.29 -20.12 1.16
N THR A 192 3.41 -20.54 2.42
CA THR A 192 2.79 -21.77 2.95
C THR A 192 1.37 -21.59 3.47
N LEU A 193 0.80 -20.39 3.35
CA LEU A 193 -0.58 -20.07 3.77
C LEU A 193 -1.62 -20.55 2.74
N ARG A 194 -1.47 -21.81 2.29
CA ARG A 194 -2.45 -22.49 1.45
C ARG A 194 -3.56 -23.11 2.28
#